data_4a28afe31b42211a119e791711ec9255
#
_entry.id   4a28afe31b42211a119e791711ec9255
#
_cell.length_a   1.000
_cell.length_b   1.000
_cell.length_c   1.000
_cell.angle_alpha   90.00
_cell.angle_beta   90.00
_cell.angle_gamma   90.00
#
_symmetry.space_group_name_H-M   'P 1'
#
loop_
_entity.id
_entity.type
_entity.pdbx_description
1 polymer ?
#
loop_
_entity_poly.entity_id
_entity_poly.type
_entity_poly.pdbx_seq_one_letter_code
_entity_poly.pdbx_strand_id
1 'polypeptide(L)'
;MDKNRDDIIRKLFERSLEPKERGELNNYEFINDALRKQWEEAPAIVDSVREERILHSVLKNVKRKTNYFTYSFYRYGIAVSVAICMLLSALLFVESGRQEVIYVVNTGYQSMDSVKLADGTKVMLGAGSKLTYPQKFSGSNREVKLSGQAFFNVSPDKSHPFIVKTKKMDVTVMGTSFEIFSYDNDKEVEAVLLTGKVKVAISDNKKLEGKIYTLAPNEKLTYSEEEGVNLTNIDADAYSGWRKGKRMSFKNETLQMILNRLEKWYGQRIECDPQLAEYYRFTFTVHSEPLALILNYISHSAPLTYKMVGNNHYLICLLYTSDAADDRISV
;
A
#
# COMPACT_ATOMS: atom_id res chain seq x y z
N MET A 1 4.06 4.18 -86.09
CA MET A 1 4.31 3.78 -84.64
C MET A 1 5.60 3.00 -84.45
N ASP A 2 6.38 2.74 -85.54
CA ASP A 2 7.53 1.82 -85.47
C ASP A 2 8.91 2.48 -85.26
N LYS A 3 9.06 3.77 -85.58
CA LYS A 3 10.38 4.43 -85.53
C LYS A 3 10.97 4.58 -84.09
N ASN A 4 10.11 4.70 -83.09
CA ASN A 4 10.54 4.91 -81.72
C ASN A 4 10.97 3.54 -81.09
N ARG A 5 10.41 2.45 -81.58
CA ARG A 5 10.66 1.06 -81.06
C ARG A 5 12.04 0.59 -81.51
N ASP A 6 12.39 0.78 -82.75
CA ASP A 6 13.67 0.41 -83.36
C ASP A 6 14.83 1.19 -82.74
N ASP A 7 14.60 2.45 -82.41
CA ASP A 7 15.60 3.34 -81.79
C ASP A 7 15.87 2.89 -80.29
N ILE A 8 14.88 2.48 -79.57
CA ILE A 8 15.02 1.96 -78.18
C ILE A 8 15.77 0.61 -78.19
N ILE A 9 15.44 -0.27 -79.15
CA ILE A 9 16.13 -1.55 -79.31
C ILE A 9 17.60 -1.34 -79.67
N ARG A 10 17.91 -0.41 -80.60
CA ARG A 10 19.27 -0.04 -81.00
C ARG A 10 20.06 0.50 -79.80
N LYS A 11 19.50 1.42 -79.04
CA LYS A 11 20.10 1.99 -77.79
C LYS A 11 20.33 0.95 -76.73
N LEU A 12 19.48 -0.08 -76.63
CA LEU A 12 19.64 -1.21 -75.73
C LEU A 12 20.90 -2.01 -76.06
N PHE A 13 21.14 -2.30 -77.35
CA PHE A 13 22.33 -3.05 -77.82
C PHE A 13 23.60 -2.21 -77.71
N GLU A 14 23.52 -0.90 -77.91
CA GLU A 14 24.66 0.04 -77.81
C GLU A 14 24.98 0.43 -76.37
N ARG A 15 24.19 -0.03 -75.35
CA ARG A 15 24.29 0.33 -73.94
C ARG A 15 24.20 1.83 -73.64
N SER A 16 23.50 2.58 -74.46
CA SER A 16 23.41 4.03 -74.39
C SER A 16 22.05 4.55 -73.89
N LEU A 17 21.24 3.73 -73.21
CA LEU A 17 19.94 4.07 -72.66
C LEU A 17 20.03 4.99 -71.42
N GLU A 18 19.29 6.08 -71.44
CA GLU A 18 19.15 6.96 -70.29
C GLU A 18 18.31 6.37 -69.15
N PRO A 19 18.50 6.82 -67.89
CA PRO A 19 17.80 6.25 -66.72
C PRO A 19 16.28 6.27 -66.85
N LYS A 20 15.70 7.26 -67.55
CA LYS A 20 14.25 7.40 -67.78
C LYS A 20 13.70 6.36 -68.75
N GLU A 21 14.46 6.10 -69.82
CA GLU A 21 14.14 5.11 -70.87
C GLU A 21 14.24 3.67 -70.32
N ARG A 22 15.09 3.41 -69.30
CA ARG A 22 15.17 2.12 -68.61
C ARG A 22 13.93 1.77 -67.77
N GLY A 23 13.22 2.79 -67.22
CA GLY A 23 11.98 2.59 -66.47
C GLY A 23 10.81 2.18 -67.36
N GLU A 24 10.80 2.66 -68.60
CA GLU A 24 9.74 2.34 -69.57
C GLU A 24 9.90 0.96 -70.21
N LEU A 25 11.15 0.40 -70.24
CA LEU A 25 11.45 -0.90 -70.80
C LEU A 25 10.74 -2.08 -70.11
N ASN A 26 10.44 -1.95 -68.83
CA ASN A 26 9.76 -3.03 -68.06
C ASN A 26 8.29 -3.23 -68.44
N ASN A 27 7.70 -2.28 -69.21
CA ASN A 27 6.28 -2.31 -69.58
C ASN A 27 6.01 -2.73 -71.00
N TYR A 28 7.06 -3.10 -71.81
CA TYR A 28 6.87 -3.48 -73.19
C TYR A 28 6.87 -4.99 -73.39
N GLU A 29 5.68 -5.55 -73.52
CA GLU A 29 5.40 -6.99 -73.79
C GLU A 29 6.15 -7.52 -75.04
N PHE A 30 6.41 -6.63 -76.08
CA PHE A 30 7.13 -7.02 -77.29
C PHE A 30 8.61 -7.34 -77.08
N ILE A 31 9.25 -6.92 -76.01
CA ILE A 31 10.65 -7.24 -75.69
C ILE A 31 10.74 -8.70 -75.24
N ASN A 32 9.76 -9.15 -74.47
CA ASN A 32 9.67 -10.55 -74.06
C ASN A 32 9.44 -11.46 -75.28
N ASP A 33 8.63 -11.04 -76.24
CA ASP A 33 8.38 -11.81 -77.46
C ASP A 33 9.62 -11.83 -78.38
N ALA A 34 10.34 -10.72 -78.53
CA ALA A 34 11.58 -10.67 -79.32
C ALA A 34 12.70 -11.51 -78.67
N LEU A 35 12.86 -11.47 -77.35
CA LEU A 35 13.81 -12.30 -76.62
C LEU A 35 13.46 -13.78 -76.65
N ARG A 36 12.15 -14.11 -76.61
CA ARG A 36 11.66 -15.49 -76.74
C ARG A 36 11.95 -16.06 -78.12
N LYS A 37 11.69 -15.27 -79.18
CA LYS A 37 11.97 -15.67 -80.56
C LYS A 37 13.46 -15.87 -80.81
N GLN A 38 14.31 -14.98 -80.25
CA GLN A 38 15.77 -15.13 -80.35
C GLN A 38 16.27 -16.33 -79.55
N TRP A 39 15.60 -16.72 -78.46
CA TRP A 39 15.94 -17.89 -77.68
C TRP A 39 15.54 -19.19 -78.41
N GLU A 40 14.40 -19.21 -79.11
CA GLU A 40 13.91 -20.34 -79.87
C GLU A 40 14.74 -20.58 -81.20
N GLU A 41 15.30 -19.49 -81.78
CA GLU A 41 16.11 -19.53 -82.99
C GLU A 41 17.62 -19.74 -82.73
N ALA A 42 18.02 -19.68 -81.42
CA ALA A 42 19.43 -19.84 -81.09
C ALA A 42 19.84 -21.33 -81.31
N PRO A 43 20.93 -21.57 -82.06
CA PRO A 43 21.40 -22.96 -82.28
C PRO A 43 21.79 -23.55 -80.92
N ALA A 44 21.35 -24.78 -80.69
CA ALA A 44 21.64 -25.59 -79.48
C ALA A 44 23.08 -26.10 -79.46
N ILE A 45 24.02 -25.18 -79.55
CA ILE A 45 25.43 -25.53 -79.32
C ILE A 45 25.70 -25.13 -77.87
N VAL A 46 25.46 -26.03 -76.97
CA VAL A 46 25.89 -25.95 -75.56
C VAL A 46 27.40 -26.15 -75.55
N ASP A 47 28.11 -25.02 -75.54
CA ASP A 47 29.56 -25.02 -75.28
C ASP A 47 29.75 -25.17 -73.75
N SER A 48 30.00 -26.40 -73.30
CA SER A 48 30.15 -26.75 -71.86
C SER A 48 31.24 -25.91 -71.16
N VAL A 49 32.18 -25.40 -71.89
CA VAL A 49 33.28 -24.54 -71.41
C VAL A 49 32.75 -23.10 -71.11
N ARG A 50 31.70 -22.70 -71.82
CA ARG A 50 31.07 -21.40 -71.64
C ARG A 50 30.10 -21.41 -70.45
N GLU A 51 29.42 -22.52 -70.22
CA GLU A 51 28.54 -22.76 -69.11
C GLU A 51 29.29 -22.75 -67.78
N GLU A 52 30.43 -23.49 -67.72
CA GLU A 52 31.30 -23.48 -66.54
C GLU A 52 31.86 -22.09 -66.20
N ARG A 53 32.25 -21.33 -67.24
CA ARG A 53 32.75 -19.95 -67.04
C ARG A 53 31.66 -19.00 -66.49
N ILE A 54 30.44 -19.11 -66.99
CA ILE A 54 29.31 -18.30 -66.51
C ILE A 54 28.95 -18.72 -65.06
N LEU A 55 28.85 -20.03 -64.79
CA LEU A 55 28.58 -20.60 -63.46
C LEU A 55 29.65 -20.13 -62.47
N HIS A 56 30.92 -20.21 -62.83
CA HIS A 56 32.03 -19.80 -62.00
C HIS A 56 32.04 -18.29 -61.73
N SER A 57 31.67 -17.47 -62.74
CA SER A 57 31.56 -16.02 -62.56
C SER A 57 30.39 -15.61 -61.69
N VAL A 58 29.25 -16.29 -61.78
CA VAL A 58 28.07 -16.07 -60.94
C VAL A 58 28.36 -16.50 -59.49
N LEU A 59 28.92 -17.68 -59.31
CA LEU A 59 29.26 -18.15 -57.99
C LEU A 59 30.35 -17.32 -57.30
N LYS A 60 31.32 -16.79 -58.05
CA LYS A 60 32.37 -15.90 -57.54
C LYS A 60 31.79 -14.53 -57.11
N ASN A 61 30.75 -14.03 -57.77
CA ASN A 61 30.10 -12.78 -57.44
C ASN A 61 29.10 -12.94 -56.29
N VAL A 62 28.46 -14.08 -56.16
CA VAL A 62 27.58 -14.43 -55.02
C VAL A 62 28.37 -14.56 -53.71
N LYS A 63 29.60 -15.18 -53.80
CA LYS A 63 30.45 -15.27 -52.61
C LYS A 63 31.09 -13.97 -52.14
N ARG A 64 31.02 -12.87 -52.91
CA ARG A 64 31.71 -11.61 -52.58
C ARG A 64 30.84 -10.60 -51.85
N LYS A 65 29.56 -10.86 -51.51
CA LYS A 65 28.68 -9.95 -50.78
C LYS A 65 28.14 -10.50 -49.50
N THR A 66 28.92 -11.26 -48.77
CA THR A 66 28.68 -11.36 -47.31
C THR A 66 29.35 -10.15 -46.67
N ASN A 67 28.55 -9.15 -46.35
CA ASN A 67 28.98 -7.96 -45.61
C ASN A 67 29.43 -8.42 -44.20
N TYR A 68 30.72 -8.74 -44.04
CA TYR A 68 31.32 -9.00 -42.72
C TYR A 68 31.10 -7.82 -41.74
N PHE A 69 30.86 -6.63 -42.25
CA PHE A 69 30.64 -5.44 -41.47
C PHE A 69 29.30 -5.47 -40.73
N THR A 70 28.23 -5.94 -41.35
CA THR A 70 26.90 -6.05 -40.71
C THR A 70 26.82 -7.16 -39.65
N TYR A 71 27.54 -8.28 -39.87
CA TYR A 71 27.57 -9.38 -38.90
C TYR A 71 28.31 -9.00 -37.61
N SER A 72 29.38 -8.22 -37.72
CA SER A 72 30.13 -7.70 -36.58
C SER A 72 29.28 -6.69 -35.77
N PHE A 73 28.57 -5.78 -36.41
CA PHE A 73 27.67 -4.83 -35.74
C PHE A 73 26.53 -5.54 -34.99
N TYR A 74 25.98 -6.61 -35.57
CA TYR A 74 24.92 -7.38 -34.90
C TYR A 74 25.42 -8.09 -33.65
N ARG A 75 26.64 -8.63 -33.67
CA ARG A 75 27.26 -9.25 -32.48
C ARG A 75 27.54 -8.26 -31.37
N TYR A 76 28.04 -7.07 -31.67
CA TYR A 76 28.25 -6.02 -30.69
C TYR A 76 26.93 -5.44 -30.17
N GLY A 77 25.92 -5.29 -31.01
CA GLY A 77 24.58 -4.84 -30.62
C GLY A 77 23.92 -5.79 -29.62
N ILE A 78 24.01 -7.10 -29.85
CA ILE A 78 23.51 -8.11 -28.91
C ILE A 78 24.31 -8.09 -27.60
N ALA A 79 25.65 -8.01 -27.66
CA ALA A 79 26.48 -7.97 -26.46
C ALA A 79 26.17 -6.73 -25.60
N VAL A 80 25.97 -5.57 -26.21
CA VAL A 80 25.61 -4.32 -25.51
C VAL A 80 24.20 -4.43 -24.91
N SER A 81 23.22 -4.98 -25.62
CA SER A 81 21.87 -5.16 -25.08
C SER A 81 21.84 -6.12 -23.89
N VAL A 82 22.57 -7.24 -23.97
CA VAL A 82 22.72 -8.18 -22.85
C VAL A 82 23.41 -7.52 -21.66
N ALA A 83 24.46 -6.73 -21.90
CA ALA A 83 25.14 -6.00 -20.83
C ALA A 83 24.21 -4.97 -20.16
N ILE A 84 23.40 -4.23 -20.92
CA ILE A 84 22.40 -3.30 -20.38
C ILE A 84 21.32 -4.07 -19.60
N CYS A 85 20.81 -5.18 -20.11
CA CYS A 85 19.85 -6.01 -19.38
C CYS A 85 20.42 -6.58 -18.08
N MET A 86 21.68 -7.04 -18.09
CA MET A 86 22.34 -7.50 -16.86
C MET A 86 22.55 -6.35 -15.85
N LEU A 87 22.92 -5.16 -16.32
CA LEU A 87 23.08 -3.99 -15.46
C LEU A 87 21.73 -3.56 -14.85
N LEU A 88 20.68 -3.51 -15.65
CA LEU A 88 19.33 -3.22 -15.17
C LEU A 88 18.81 -4.28 -14.20
N SER A 89 19.03 -5.56 -14.50
CA SER A 89 18.65 -6.65 -13.59
C SER A 89 19.45 -6.62 -12.28
N ALA A 90 20.74 -6.28 -12.34
CA ALA A 90 21.57 -6.11 -11.15
C ALA A 90 21.10 -4.92 -10.30
N LEU A 91 20.75 -3.78 -10.93
CA LEU A 91 20.18 -2.63 -10.22
C LEU A 91 18.85 -2.98 -9.55
N LEU A 92 17.94 -3.65 -10.26
CA LEU A 92 16.67 -4.12 -9.70
C LEU A 92 16.87 -5.15 -8.59
N PHE A 93 17.86 -6.02 -8.70
CA PHE A 93 18.21 -7.02 -7.69
C PHE A 93 18.79 -6.39 -6.43
N VAL A 94 19.63 -5.37 -6.56
CA VAL A 94 20.18 -4.61 -5.41
C VAL A 94 19.07 -3.86 -4.68
N GLU A 95 18.09 -3.32 -5.41
CA GLU A 95 16.94 -2.62 -4.82
C GLU A 95 15.95 -3.58 -4.15
N SER A 96 15.74 -4.77 -4.73
CA SER A 96 14.88 -5.84 -4.19
C SER A 96 15.52 -6.57 -2.99
N GLY A 97 16.83 -6.57 -2.86
CA GLY A 97 17.57 -7.29 -1.81
C GLY A 97 17.73 -6.52 -0.49
N ARG A 98 17.22 -5.29 -0.36
CA ARG A 98 17.16 -4.59 0.91
C ARG A 98 16.05 -5.17 1.77
N GLN A 99 16.33 -6.23 2.51
CA GLN A 99 15.43 -6.70 3.57
C GLN A 99 15.25 -5.55 4.56
N GLU A 100 14.04 -5.00 4.61
CA GLU A 100 13.68 -4.04 5.65
C GLU A 100 13.68 -4.76 6.99
N VAL A 101 14.60 -4.36 7.86
CA VAL A 101 14.60 -4.83 9.26
C VAL A 101 13.40 -4.22 9.95
N ILE A 102 12.47 -5.06 10.37
CA ILE A 102 11.23 -4.66 11.04
C ILE A 102 11.40 -4.89 12.55
N TYR A 103 11.14 -3.85 13.32
CA TYR A 103 11.07 -3.92 14.77
C TYR A 103 9.63 -4.11 15.22
N VAL A 104 9.45 -4.91 16.28
CA VAL A 104 8.17 -5.12 16.95
C VAL A 104 8.36 -4.84 18.42
N VAL A 105 7.60 -3.89 18.95
CA VAL A 105 7.56 -3.56 20.38
C VAL A 105 6.18 -3.92 20.91
N ASN A 106 6.14 -4.68 22.01
CA ASN A 106 4.92 -5.08 22.68
C ASN A 106 4.98 -4.62 24.14
N THR A 107 3.88 -4.04 24.62
CA THR A 107 3.71 -3.72 26.04
C THR A 107 2.87 -4.79 26.75
N GLY A 108 3.21 -5.06 27.99
CA GLY A 108 2.38 -5.88 28.87
C GLY A 108 1.20 -5.11 29.47
N TYR A 109 0.39 -5.80 30.27
CA TYR A 109 -0.64 -5.15 31.07
C TYR A 109 -0.02 -4.27 32.16
N GLN A 110 -0.69 -3.22 32.56
CA GLN A 110 -0.22 -2.22 33.55
C GLN A 110 1.15 -1.63 33.22
N SER A 111 1.57 -1.75 31.97
CA SER A 111 2.87 -1.33 31.49
C SER A 111 2.71 -0.35 30.33
N MET A 112 3.60 0.62 30.28
CA MET A 112 3.77 1.54 29.17
C MET A 112 5.20 1.48 28.70
N ASP A 113 5.42 1.72 27.43
CA ASP A 113 6.75 1.81 26.84
C ASP A 113 6.85 3.03 25.94
N SER A 114 8.06 3.48 25.66
CA SER A 114 8.31 4.61 24.77
C SER A 114 9.41 4.27 23.77
N VAL A 115 9.13 4.58 22.50
CA VAL A 115 10.04 4.33 21.38
C VAL A 115 10.31 5.62 20.65
N LYS A 116 11.59 5.84 20.30
CA LYS A 116 11.99 6.89 19.37
C LYS A 116 12.31 6.26 18.02
N LEU A 117 11.56 6.63 17.00
CA LEU A 117 11.72 6.15 15.63
C LEU A 117 12.89 6.85 14.94
N ALA A 118 13.31 6.32 13.77
CA ALA A 118 14.45 6.82 13.02
C ALA A 118 14.28 8.26 12.49
N ASP A 119 13.03 8.70 12.26
CA ASP A 119 12.68 10.06 11.86
C ASP A 119 12.64 11.06 13.02
N GLY A 120 12.90 10.59 14.24
CA GLY A 120 12.81 11.39 15.46
C GLY A 120 11.44 11.42 16.11
N THR A 121 10.42 10.81 15.50
CA THR A 121 9.09 10.64 16.08
C THR A 121 9.17 9.89 17.40
N LYS A 122 8.45 10.39 18.42
CA LYS A 122 8.32 9.73 19.72
C LYS A 122 6.97 9.07 19.83
N VAL A 123 6.95 7.80 20.18
CA VAL A 123 5.73 7.01 20.37
C VAL A 123 5.70 6.52 21.80
N MET A 124 4.59 6.74 22.50
CA MET A 124 4.31 6.11 23.79
C MET A 124 3.22 5.08 23.60
N LEU A 125 3.49 3.85 24.01
CA LEU A 125 2.57 2.72 23.91
C LEU A 125 1.82 2.51 25.23
N GLY A 126 0.51 2.38 25.15
CA GLY A 126 -0.34 1.98 26.27
C GLY A 126 -0.24 0.49 26.58
N ALA A 127 -0.96 0.04 27.60
CA ALA A 127 -0.96 -1.36 28.04
C ALA A 127 -1.49 -2.30 26.95
N GLY A 128 -0.91 -3.48 26.81
CA GLY A 128 -1.34 -4.51 25.86
C GLY A 128 -1.24 -4.09 24.38
N SER A 129 -0.35 -3.16 24.06
CA SER A 129 -0.21 -2.60 22.70
C SER A 129 0.96 -3.18 21.94
N LYS A 130 0.86 -3.19 20.62
CA LYS A 130 1.89 -3.68 19.70
C LYS A 130 2.15 -2.64 18.61
N LEU A 131 3.40 -2.20 18.49
CA LEU A 131 3.87 -1.33 17.41
C LEU A 131 4.85 -2.08 16.52
N THR A 132 4.62 -2.03 15.22
CA THR A 132 5.51 -2.60 14.20
C THR A 132 6.00 -1.47 13.29
N TYR A 133 7.31 -1.32 13.14
CA TYR A 133 7.90 -0.25 12.35
C TYR A 133 9.24 -0.67 11.72
N PRO A 134 9.64 -0.09 10.59
CA PRO A 134 10.92 -0.38 9.97
C PRO A 134 12.09 0.30 10.71
N GLN A 135 13.27 -0.27 10.63
CA GLN A 135 14.49 0.34 11.19
C GLN A 135 14.76 1.74 10.63
N LYS A 136 14.46 1.93 9.34
CA LYS A 136 14.56 3.21 8.63
C LYS A 136 13.38 3.34 7.67
N PHE A 137 12.88 4.55 7.51
CA PHE A 137 11.87 4.85 6.50
C PHE A 137 12.57 5.11 5.16
N SER A 138 12.43 4.21 4.19
CA SER A 138 13.09 4.26 2.87
C SER A 138 12.15 4.63 1.72
N GLY A 139 10.84 4.67 1.97
CA GLY A 139 9.82 4.97 0.96
C GLY A 139 9.38 6.44 0.92
N SER A 140 8.38 6.71 0.09
CA SER A 140 7.70 8.02 0.01
C SER A 140 6.89 8.36 1.25
N ASN A 141 6.63 7.38 2.13
CA ASN A 141 5.87 7.51 3.35
C ASN A 141 6.63 6.91 4.54
N ARG A 142 6.31 7.39 5.75
CA ARG A 142 6.76 6.85 7.02
C ARG A 142 5.64 5.99 7.60
N GLU A 143 5.65 4.69 7.31
CA GLU A 143 4.56 3.78 7.71
C GLU A 143 4.91 2.99 8.95
N VAL A 144 3.95 2.90 9.88
CA VAL A 144 3.99 2.02 11.06
C VAL A 144 2.65 1.32 11.21
N LYS A 145 2.64 0.15 11.87
CA LYS A 145 1.41 -0.60 12.18
C LYS A 145 1.20 -0.64 13.68
N LEU A 146 -0.02 -0.36 14.10
CA LEU A 146 -0.44 -0.33 15.51
C LEU A 146 -1.62 -1.29 15.73
N SER A 147 -1.51 -2.10 16.78
CA SER A 147 -2.63 -2.74 17.44
C SER A 147 -2.57 -2.35 18.91
N GLY A 148 -3.55 -1.61 19.39
CA GLY A 148 -3.60 -1.12 20.76
C GLY A 148 -3.71 0.38 20.90
N GLN A 149 -3.25 0.92 22.04
CA GLN A 149 -3.23 2.34 22.35
C GLN A 149 -1.82 2.92 22.16
N ALA A 150 -1.71 4.02 21.44
CA ALA A 150 -0.46 4.73 21.33
C ALA A 150 -0.67 6.23 21.17
N PHE A 151 0.19 7.00 21.83
CA PHE A 151 0.35 8.43 21.61
C PHE A 151 1.57 8.67 20.72
N PHE A 152 1.36 9.44 19.66
CA PHE A 152 2.38 9.82 18.70
C PHE A 152 2.70 11.30 18.80
N ASN A 153 3.99 11.64 18.92
CA ASN A 153 4.51 12.97 18.69
C ASN A 153 5.39 12.95 17.46
N VAL A 154 4.77 13.17 16.30
CA VAL A 154 5.38 12.98 15.00
C VAL A 154 6.26 14.14 14.61
N SER A 155 7.50 13.85 14.19
CA SER A 155 8.44 14.84 13.66
C SER A 155 7.89 15.48 12.38
N PRO A 156 7.89 16.82 12.26
CA PRO A 156 7.39 17.53 11.09
C PRO A 156 8.17 17.17 9.82
N ASP A 157 7.47 16.64 8.81
CA ASP A 157 7.97 16.43 7.47
C ASP A 157 6.78 16.42 6.49
N LYS A 158 6.71 17.45 5.64
CA LYS A 158 5.64 17.61 4.65
C LYS A 158 5.87 16.77 3.39
N SER A 159 7.12 16.36 3.15
CA SER A 159 7.51 15.59 1.95
C SER A 159 7.21 14.11 2.10
N HIS A 160 7.30 13.59 3.33
CA HIS A 160 7.07 12.18 3.64
C HIS A 160 5.98 12.06 4.73
N PRO A 161 4.71 11.88 4.35
CA PRO A 161 3.61 11.68 5.30
C PRO A 161 3.90 10.52 6.25
N PHE A 162 3.51 10.68 7.53
CA PHE A 162 3.56 9.61 8.52
C PHE A 162 2.20 8.93 8.57
N ILE A 163 2.18 7.61 8.40
CA ILE A 163 0.96 6.80 8.30
C ILE A 163 0.96 5.76 9.40
N VAL A 164 -0.05 5.79 10.24
CA VAL A 164 -0.31 4.71 11.21
C VAL A 164 -1.43 3.84 10.66
N LYS A 165 -1.10 2.59 10.36
CA LYS A 165 -2.07 1.58 9.95
C LYS A 165 -2.57 0.78 11.13
N THR A 166 -3.87 0.69 11.27
CA THR A 166 -4.54 -0.22 12.21
C THR A 166 -5.43 -1.20 11.44
N LYS A 167 -6.11 -2.09 12.14
CA LYS A 167 -7.02 -3.05 11.50
C LYS A 167 -8.23 -2.35 10.84
N LYS A 168 -8.73 -1.25 11.43
CA LYS A 168 -9.98 -0.61 11.02
C LYS A 168 -9.80 0.78 10.39
N MET A 169 -8.68 1.44 10.62
CA MET A 169 -8.44 2.79 10.08
C MET A 169 -6.96 3.05 9.79
N ASP A 170 -6.71 3.91 8.82
CA ASP A 170 -5.41 4.48 8.48
C ASP A 170 -5.38 5.96 8.86
N VAL A 171 -4.38 6.35 9.64
CA VAL A 171 -4.22 7.71 10.14
C VAL A 171 -2.99 8.35 9.50
N THR A 172 -3.18 9.44 8.77
CA THR A 172 -2.11 10.15 8.04
C THR A 172 -1.88 11.54 8.61
N VAL A 173 -0.61 11.86 8.89
CA VAL A 173 -0.18 13.15 9.45
C VAL A 173 1.14 13.63 8.84
N MET A 174 1.49 14.93 9.05
CA MET A 174 2.74 15.54 8.54
C MET A 174 3.59 16.19 9.64
N GLY A 175 3.25 15.98 10.92
CA GLY A 175 3.91 16.61 12.05
C GLY A 175 2.89 17.03 13.08
N THR A 176 2.46 16.11 13.92
CA THR A 176 1.22 16.19 14.68
C THR A 176 1.37 15.41 15.97
N SER A 177 0.75 15.89 17.05
CA SER A 177 0.60 15.14 18.29
C SER A 177 -0.83 14.61 18.38
N PHE A 178 -0.98 13.30 18.41
CA PHE A 178 -2.27 12.62 18.39
C PHE A 178 -2.21 11.27 19.11
N GLU A 179 -3.37 10.74 19.44
CA GLU A 179 -3.53 9.44 20.07
C GLU A 179 -4.42 8.55 19.22
N ILE A 180 -4.11 7.26 19.20
CA ILE A 180 -4.95 6.20 18.63
C ILE A 180 -5.26 5.18 19.70
N PHE A 181 -6.53 4.76 19.75
CA PHE A 181 -7.01 3.61 20.51
C PHE A 181 -7.67 2.64 19.54
N SER A 182 -6.97 1.54 19.20
CA SER A 182 -7.40 0.57 18.18
C SER A 182 -6.85 -0.81 18.48
N TYR A 183 -7.48 -1.53 19.39
CA TYR A 183 -7.19 -2.95 19.62
C TYR A 183 -7.93 -3.80 18.59
N ASP A 184 -7.30 -4.89 18.14
CA ASP A 184 -7.80 -5.73 17.03
C ASP A 184 -9.17 -6.36 17.29
N ASN A 185 -9.53 -6.56 18.56
CA ASN A 185 -10.78 -7.21 18.97
C ASN A 185 -11.85 -6.22 19.46
N ASP A 186 -11.55 -4.93 19.49
CA ASP A 186 -12.51 -3.93 19.93
C ASP A 186 -13.52 -3.60 18.84
N LYS A 187 -14.77 -3.40 19.20
CA LYS A 187 -15.82 -2.95 18.28
C LYS A 187 -15.56 -1.55 17.79
N GLU A 188 -15.08 -0.68 18.66
CA GLU A 188 -14.81 0.73 18.41
C GLU A 188 -13.32 1.03 18.35
N VAL A 189 -12.97 1.98 17.51
CA VAL A 189 -11.61 2.54 17.42
C VAL A 189 -11.69 4.05 17.47
N GLU A 190 -10.66 4.68 18.05
CA GLU A 190 -10.64 6.13 18.26
C GLU A 190 -9.34 6.75 17.76
N ALA A 191 -9.47 7.96 17.22
CA ALA A 191 -8.35 8.86 16.94
C ALA A 191 -8.61 10.20 17.58
N VAL A 192 -7.67 10.72 18.35
CA VAL A 192 -7.77 11.99 19.08
C VAL A 192 -6.65 12.92 18.67
N LEU A 193 -6.97 14.13 18.28
CA LEU A 193 -6.00 15.12 17.88
C LEU A 193 -5.71 16.12 19.00
N LEU A 194 -4.42 16.24 19.37
CA LEU A 194 -3.95 17.26 20.32
C LEU A 194 -3.46 18.51 19.58
N THR A 195 -2.54 18.37 18.65
CA THR A 195 -1.97 19.49 17.90
C THR A 195 -1.73 19.14 16.44
N GLY A 196 -1.93 20.09 15.51
CA GLY A 196 -1.69 19.92 14.10
C GLY A 196 -2.95 19.56 13.32
N LYS A 197 -2.85 18.61 12.40
CA LYS A 197 -3.94 18.10 11.55
C LYS A 197 -3.80 16.60 11.32
N VAL A 198 -4.89 15.87 11.48
CA VAL A 198 -4.98 14.42 11.23
C VAL A 198 -5.97 14.16 10.11
N LYS A 199 -5.62 13.25 9.22
CA LYS A 199 -6.54 12.66 8.23
C LYS A 199 -6.75 11.20 8.58
N VAL A 200 -8.00 10.77 8.67
CA VAL A 200 -8.39 9.38 8.96
C VAL A 200 -9.15 8.81 7.79
N ALA A 201 -8.74 7.66 7.30
CA ALA A 201 -9.47 6.84 6.34
C ALA A 201 -9.88 5.53 7.02
N ILE A 202 -11.13 5.11 6.83
CA ILE A 202 -11.62 3.83 7.36
C ILE A 202 -11.24 2.74 6.35
N SER A 203 -10.56 1.70 6.81
CA SER A 203 -9.96 0.66 5.95
C SER A 203 -10.74 -0.65 5.91
N ASP A 204 -11.62 -0.92 6.88
CA ASP A 204 -12.38 -2.17 6.98
C ASP A 204 -13.80 -2.11 6.36
N ASN A 205 -14.23 -0.94 5.87
CA ASN A 205 -15.59 -0.74 5.36
C ASN A 205 -15.62 -0.20 3.94
N LYS A 206 -16.01 -1.04 2.98
CA LYS A 206 -16.12 -0.68 1.55
C LYS A 206 -17.07 0.50 1.27
N LYS A 207 -18.11 0.73 2.09
CA LYS A 207 -19.02 1.86 1.92
C LYS A 207 -18.38 3.20 2.28
N LEU A 208 -17.32 3.17 3.07
CA LEU A 208 -16.54 4.33 3.49
C LEU A 208 -15.20 4.45 2.74
N GLU A 209 -14.92 3.52 1.82
CA GLU A 209 -13.71 3.54 1.00
C GLU A 209 -13.57 4.87 0.24
N GLY A 210 -12.38 5.47 0.31
CA GLY A 210 -12.10 6.77 -0.29
C GLY A 210 -12.60 7.99 0.50
N LYS A 211 -13.37 7.82 1.58
CA LYS A 211 -13.75 8.93 2.46
C LYS A 211 -12.62 9.25 3.43
N ILE A 212 -12.27 10.53 3.50
CA ILE A 212 -11.24 11.03 4.41
C ILE A 212 -11.89 11.99 5.40
N TYR A 213 -11.75 11.68 6.67
CA TYR A 213 -12.16 12.53 7.78
C TYR A 213 -10.96 13.35 8.25
N THR A 214 -11.16 14.64 8.48
CA THR A 214 -10.09 15.53 8.95
C THR A 214 -10.44 16.03 10.34
N LEU A 215 -9.51 15.85 11.29
CA LEU A 215 -9.66 16.31 12.65
C LEU A 215 -8.94 17.64 12.85
N ALA A 216 -9.56 18.51 13.64
CA ALA A 216 -8.97 19.70 14.26
C ALA A 216 -8.53 19.39 15.71
N PRO A 217 -7.65 20.21 16.33
CA PRO A 217 -7.26 20.04 17.72
C PRO A 217 -8.48 19.98 18.66
N ASN A 218 -8.43 19.09 19.65
CA ASN A 218 -9.51 18.73 20.57
C ASN A 218 -10.70 18.00 19.94
N GLU A 219 -10.53 17.45 18.74
CA GLU A 219 -11.52 16.54 18.17
C GLU A 219 -11.12 15.07 18.37
N LYS A 220 -12.13 14.27 18.67
CA LYS A 220 -12.09 12.79 18.73
C LYS A 220 -12.96 12.23 17.61
N LEU A 221 -12.41 11.36 16.80
CA LEU A 221 -13.13 10.51 15.88
C LEU A 221 -13.30 9.14 16.54
N THR A 222 -14.53 8.67 16.64
CA THR A 222 -14.88 7.29 17.02
C THR A 222 -15.48 6.60 15.81
N TYR A 223 -15.07 5.38 15.55
CA TYR A 223 -15.61 4.55 14.48
C TYR A 223 -15.96 3.16 14.98
N SER A 224 -17.18 2.73 14.69
CA SER A 224 -17.63 1.33 14.78
C SER A 224 -18.37 0.92 13.51
N GLU A 225 -18.45 -0.39 13.25
CA GLU A 225 -19.20 -0.92 12.09
C GLU A 225 -20.70 -0.68 12.22
N GLU A 226 -21.23 -0.63 13.44
CA GLU A 226 -22.65 -0.48 13.75
C GLU A 226 -23.09 0.99 13.64
N GLU A 227 -22.36 1.92 14.25
CA GLU A 227 -22.73 3.34 14.34
C GLU A 227 -22.08 4.23 13.27
N GLY A 228 -21.03 3.71 12.59
CA GLY A 228 -20.28 4.47 11.62
C GLY A 228 -19.25 5.40 12.27
N VAL A 229 -19.06 6.58 11.67
CA VAL A 229 -18.07 7.56 12.12
C VAL A 229 -18.77 8.68 12.88
N ASN A 230 -18.32 8.93 14.11
CA ASN A 230 -18.75 10.03 14.97
C ASN A 230 -17.58 10.97 15.30
N LEU A 231 -17.81 12.28 15.23
CA LEU A 231 -16.84 13.32 15.58
C LEU A 231 -17.34 14.09 16.79
N THR A 232 -16.53 14.15 17.84
CA THR A 232 -16.87 14.86 19.09
C THR A 232 -15.74 15.77 19.54
N ASN A 233 -16.09 16.89 20.17
CA ASN A 233 -15.13 17.78 20.83
C ASN A 233 -14.84 17.29 22.25
N ILE A 234 -13.57 17.18 22.58
CA ILE A 234 -13.10 16.74 23.90
C ILE A 234 -11.94 17.60 24.39
N ASP A 235 -11.58 17.46 25.66
CA ASP A 235 -10.28 17.92 26.17
C ASP A 235 -9.23 16.84 25.86
N ALA A 236 -8.53 17.01 24.74
CA ALA A 236 -7.58 16.02 24.26
C ALA A 236 -6.36 15.83 25.19
N ASP A 237 -5.95 16.86 25.95
CA ASP A 237 -4.83 16.74 26.89
C ASP A 237 -5.23 15.96 28.14
N ALA A 238 -6.45 16.17 28.64
CA ALA A 238 -7.02 15.38 29.73
C ALA A 238 -7.23 13.92 29.31
N TYR A 239 -7.74 13.71 28.09
CA TYR A 239 -7.95 12.36 27.53
C TYR A 239 -6.64 11.59 27.43
N SER A 240 -5.60 12.20 26.90
CA SER A 240 -4.25 11.62 26.77
C SER A 240 -3.40 11.75 28.04
N GLY A 241 -4.01 12.00 29.18
CA GLY A 241 -3.34 12.24 30.47
C GLY A 241 -2.55 11.03 31.00
N TRP A 242 -2.88 9.81 30.55
CA TRP A 242 -2.20 8.56 30.95
C TRP A 242 -0.69 8.62 30.67
N ARG A 243 -0.26 9.30 29.63
CA ARG A 243 1.16 9.49 29.26
C ARG A 243 1.99 10.26 30.31
N LYS A 244 1.31 11.07 31.16
CA LYS A 244 1.95 11.94 32.14
C LYS A 244 2.05 11.31 33.55
N GLY A 245 1.61 10.08 33.73
CA GLY A 245 1.71 9.46 35.07
C GLY A 245 0.65 8.40 35.39
N LYS A 246 0.43 7.44 34.50
CA LYS A 246 -0.52 6.32 34.73
C LYS A 246 -1.93 6.78 35.13
N ARG A 247 -2.36 7.94 34.60
CA ARG A 247 -3.63 8.56 34.95
C ARG A 247 -4.61 8.38 33.79
N MET A 248 -5.72 7.69 34.02
CA MET A 248 -6.85 7.60 33.08
C MET A 248 -7.96 8.53 33.53
N SER A 249 -8.39 9.44 32.66
CA SER A 249 -9.46 10.39 32.94
C SER A 249 -10.64 10.07 32.03
N PHE A 250 -11.80 9.90 32.63
CA PHE A 250 -13.08 9.68 31.98
C PHE A 250 -13.97 10.90 32.23
N LYS A 251 -14.58 11.44 31.17
CA LYS A 251 -15.48 12.58 31.25
C LYS A 251 -16.74 12.30 30.45
N ASN A 252 -17.83 12.02 31.16
CA ASN A 252 -19.11 11.64 30.55
C ASN A 252 -19.01 10.47 29.56
N GLU A 253 -18.13 9.51 29.87
CA GLU A 253 -17.92 8.31 29.07
C GLU A 253 -18.89 7.20 29.44
N THR A 254 -19.31 6.37 28.47
CA THR A 254 -20.14 5.20 28.71
C THR A 254 -19.40 4.19 29.58
N LEU A 255 -20.16 3.45 30.40
CA LEU A 255 -19.60 2.36 31.20
C LEU A 255 -18.89 1.34 30.29
N GLN A 256 -19.43 1.05 29.10
CA GLN A 256 -18.79 0.16 28.13
C GLN A 256 -17.36 0.60 27.79
N MET A 257 -17.17 1.88 27.46
CA MET A 257 -15.87 2.44 27.11
C MET A 257 -14.90 2.40 28.29
N ILE A 258 -15.41 2.73 29.50
CA ILE A 258 -14.63 2.68 30.75
C ILE A 258 -14.14 1.25 31.00
N LEU A 259 -15.05 0.27 30.95
CA LEU A 259 -14.71 -1.13 31.18
C LEU A 259 -13.70 -1.66 30.17
N ASN A 260 -13.86 -1.34 28.89
CA ASN A 260 -12.88 -1.72 27.87
C ASN A 260 -11.48 -1.20 28.18
N ARG A 261 -11.34 0.05 28.59
CA ARG A 261 -10.05 0.63 28.96
C ARG A 261 -9.45 0.02 30.22
N LEU A 262 -10.29 -0.26 31.23
CA LEU A 262 -9.87 -0.93 32.44
C LEU A 262 -9.42 -2.37 32.14
N GLU A 263 -10.14 -3.11 31.29
CA GLU A 263 -9.71 -4.46 30.84
C GLU A 263 -8.31 -4.44 30.20
N LYS A 264 -8.08 -3.52 29.25
CA LYS A 264 -6.78 -3.39 28.59
C LYS A 264 -5.67 -3.02 29.56
N TRP A 265 -5.95 -2.13 30.49
CA TRP A 265 -4.97 -1.69 31.47
C TRP A 265 -4.64 -2.79 32.49
N TYR A 266 -5.68 -3.39 33.12
CA TYR A 266 -5.48 -4.38 34.19
C TYR A 266 -5.25 -5.81 33.66
N GLY A 267 -5.55 -6.10 32.39
CA GLY A 267 -5.49 -7.44 31.82
C GLY A 267 -6.49 -8.41 32.44
N GLN A 268 -7.61 -7.89 32.94
CA GLN A 268 -8.66 -8.66 33.62
C GLN A 268 -9.97 -8.48 32.86
N ARG A 269 -10.68 -9.57 32.64
CA ARG A 269 -11.96 -9.54 31.93
C ARG A 269 -13.04 -8.93 32.81
N ILE A 270 -13.82 -8.00 32.22
CA ILE A 270 -14.93 -7.34 32.90
C ILE A 270 -16.17 -7.45 31.98
N GLU A 271 -17.12 -8.26 32.41
CA GLU A 271 -18.39 -8.42 31.68
C GLU A 271 -19.45 -7.54 32.32
N CYS A 272 -20.29 -6.94 31.48
CA CYS A 272 -21.47 -6.16 31.84
C CYS A 272 -22.56 -6.42 30.81
N ASP A 273 -23.81 -6.35 31.21
CA ASP A 273 -24.92 -6.35 30.28
C ASP A 273 -24.80 -5.15 29.32
N PRO A 274 -24.89 -5.36 27.99
CA PRO A 274 -24.70 -4.30 27.02
C PRO A 274 -25.62 -3.10 27.19
N GLN A 275 -26.87 -3.29 27.60
CA GLN A 275 -27.83 -2.22 27.84
C GLN A 275 -27.43 -1.38 29.03
N LEU A 276 -26.92 -1.99 30.10
CA LEU A 276 -26.40 -1.27 31.26
C LEU A 276 -25.13 -0.53 30.91
N ALA A 277 -24.24 -1.17 30.16
CA ALA A 277 -22.96 -0.62 29.76
C ALA A 277 -23.09 0.64 28.88
N GLU A 278 -24.09 0.70 28.02
CA GLU A 278 -24.40 1.89 27.21
C GLU A 278 -25.19 2.97 27.97
N TYR A 279 -26.04 2.58 28.90
CA TYR A 279 -26.90 3.50 29.62
C TYR A 279 -26.14 4.36 30.63
N TYR A 280 -25.25 3.75 31.43
CA TYR A 280 -24.53 4.46 32.48
C TYR A 280 -23.33 5.21 31.94
N ARG A 281 -23.17 6.45 32.40
CA ARG A 281 -22.04 7.35 32.06
C ARG A 281 -21.39 7.86 33.33
N PHE A 282 -20.06 7.94 33.34
CA PHE A 282 -19.32 8.38 34.52
C PHE A 282 -18.28 9.43 34.17
N THR A 283 -17.96 10.25 35.19
CA THR A 283 -16.87 11.21 35.17
C THR A 283 -16.00 11.01 36.39
N PHE A 284 -14.80 10.47 36.19
CA PHE A 284 -13.81 10.28 37.26
C PHE A 284 -12.40 10.11 36.68
N THR A 285 -11.42 10.13 37.58
CA THR A 285 -10.01 9.91 37.20
C THR A 285 -9.44 8.80 38.04
N VAL A 286 -8.76 7.85 37.39
CA VAL A 286 -8.00 6.76 37.97
C VAL A 286 -6.52 7.08 37.90
N HIS A 287 -5.76 6.79 38.93
CA HIS A 287 -4.29 6.93 38.93
C HIS A 287 -3.61 5.56 38.91
N SER A 288 -3.64 4.84 40.00
CA SER A 288 -3.00 3.52 40.14
C SER A 288 -3.77 2.63 41.11
N GLU A 289 -5.04 2.94 41.34
CA GLU A 289 -5.91 2.18 42.22
C GLU A 289 -6.09 0.76 41.69
N PRO A 290 -6.22 -0.24 42.60
CA PRO A 290 -6.58 -1.60 42.18
C PRO A 290 -7.93 -1.66 41.48
N LEU A 291 -8.11 -2.53 40.47
CA LEU A 291 -9.35 -2.66 39.73
C LEU A 291 -10.58 -2.84 40.61
N ALA A 292 -10.50 -3.69 41.62
CA ALA A 292 -11.59 -3.93 42.55
C ALA A 292 -12.08 -2.64 43.25
N LEU A 293 -11.15 -1.74 43.59
CA LEU A 293 -11.53 -0.46 44.21
C LEU A 293 -12.25 0.48 43.22
N ILE A 294 -11.81 0.50 41.95
CA ILE A 294 -12.47 1.27 40.88
C ILE A 294 -13.89 0.72 40.67
N LEU A 295 -14.05 -0.58 40.54
CA LEU A 295 -15.35 -1.20 40.36
C LEU A 295 -16.27 -0.94 41.59
N ASN A 296 -15.69 -0.88 42.78
CA ASN A 296 -16.42 -0.48 43.97
C ASN A 296 -16.92 1.00 43.89
N TYR A 297 -16.12 1.91 43.44
CA TYR A 297 -16.55 3.29 43.21
C TYR A 297 -17.67 3.42 42.17
N ILE A 298 -17.57 2.66 41.05
CA ILE A 298 -18.62 2.59 40.03
C ILE A 298 -19.91 2.05 40.61
N SER A 299 -19.87 0.98 41.40
CA SER A 299 -21.03 0.35 42.02
C SER A 299 -21.70 1.23 43.10
N HIS A 300 -20.96 2.11 43.77
CA HIS A 300 -21.53 3.06 44.71
C HIS A 300 -22.12 4.32 44.04
N SER A 301 -21.72 4.61 42.82
CA SER A 301 -22.17 5.77 42.04
C SER A 301 -23.41 5.51 41.19
N ALA A 302 -23.83 4.26 41.05
CA ALA A 302 -24.99 3.81 40.28
C ALA A 302 -25.58 2.54 40.91
N PRO A 303 -26.84 2.18 40.65
CA PRO A 303 -27.44 0.94 41.19
C PRO A 303 -26.83 -0.32 40.52
N LEU A 304 -25.53 -0.46 40.62
CA LEU A 304 -24.75 -1.54 40.07
C LEU A 304 -24.08 -2.33 41.21
N THR A 305 -23.81 -3.59 40.95
CA THR A 305 -22.99 -4.44 41.82
C THR A 305 -22.00 -5.19 40.97
N TYR A 306 -20.87 -5.62 41.55
CA TYR A 306 -19.91 -6.44 40.86
C TYR A 306 -19.56 -7.68 41.69
N LYS A 307 -19.21 -8.75 41.00
CA LYS A 307 -18.71 -9.99 41.62
C LYS A 307 -17.55 -10.55 40.82
N MET A 308 -16.59 -11.17 41.52
CA MET A 308 -15.51 -11.88 40.87
C MET A 308 -16.01 -13.29 40.49
N VAL A 309 -15.86 -13.65 39.21
CA VAL A 309 -16.24 -14.96 38.67
C VAL A 309 -14.97 -15.66 38.21
N GLY A 310 -14.27 -16.34 39.12
CA GLY A 310 -12.96 -16.95 38.86
C GLY A 310 -11.77 -16.00 39.05
N ASN A 311 -10.57 -16.44 38.66
CA ASN A 311 -9.33 -15.79 39.11
C ASN A 311 -9.01 -14.46 38.42
N ASN A 312 -9.71 -14.07 37.32
CA ASN A 312 -9.36 -12.87 36.55
C ASN A 312 -10.54 -12.30 35.76
N HIS A 313 -11.75 -12.50 36.31
CA HIS A 313 -12.97 -12.16 35.62
C HIS A 313 -13.98 -11.51 36.61
N TYR A 314 -14.45 -10.31 36.25
CA TYR A 314 -15.47 -9.57 36.96
C TYR A 314 -16.76 -9.52 36.15
N LEU A 315 -17.90 -9.66 36.84
CA LEU A 315 -19.23 -9.47 36.25
C LEU A 315 -19.92 -8.31 36.96
N ILE A 316 -20.39 -7.33 36.18
CA ILE A 316 -21.17 -6.19 36.66
C ILE A 316 -22.65 -6.43 36.33
N CYS A 317 -23.50 -6.27 37.31
CA CYS A 317 -24.95 -6.49 37.24
C CYS A 317 -25.69 -5.30 37.88
N LEU A 318 -27.00 -5.19 37.63
CA LEU A 318 -27.86 -4.34 38.44
C LEU A 318 -27.88 -4.80 39.91
N LEU A 319 -27.84 -3.84 40.79
CA LEU A 319 -28.12 -4.08 42.21
C LEU A 319 -29.62 -4.32 42.35
N TYR A 320 -30.01 -5.58 42.53
CA TYR A 320 -31.40 -5.92 42.83
C TYR A 320 -31.63 -5.66 44.34
N THR A 321 -32.33 -4.56 44.68
CA THR A 321 -32.86 -4.42 46.03
C THR A 321 -34.13 -5.22 46.10
N SER A 322 -34.13 -6.25 46.97
CA SER A 322 -35.26 -7.19 47.18
C SER A 322 -36.47 -6.55 47.88
N ASP A 323 -36.53 -5.23 48.00
CA ASP A 323 -37.59 -4.52 48.72
C ASP A 323 -38.89 -4.32 47.95
N ALA A 324 -38.96 -4.81 46.68
CA ALA A 324 -40.23 -4.71 45.91
C ALA A 324 -41.13 -5.94 45.99
N ALA A 325 -40.76 -6.98 46.76
CA ALA A 325 -41.50 -8.26 46.82
C ALA A 325 -42.34 -8.42 48.09
N ASP A 326 -42.25 -7.54 49.08
CA ASP A 326 -42.91 -7.74 50.39
C ASP A 326 -44.18 -6.92 50.63
N ASP A 327 -44.63 -6.11 49.63
CA ASP A 327 -45.84 -5.29 49.80
C ASP A 327 -47.12 -5.85 49.14
N ARG A 328 -47.17 -7.16 48.87
CA ARG A 328 -48.38 -7.82 48.34
C ARG A 328 -48.79 -9.08 49.12
N ILE A 329 -48.75 -9.09 50.43
CA ILE A 329 -49.55 -10.03 51.22
C ILE A 329 -49.97 -9.33 52.50
N SER A 330 -51.02 -8.55 52.44
CA SER A 330 -51.94 -8.37 53.55
C SER A 330 -53.16 -7.63 53.05
N VAL A 331 -54.19 -8.30 52.57
CA VAL A 331 -55.59 -8.21 52.98
C VAL A 331 -56.31 -9.47 52.54
#